data_40e30442c1299f3f02d1199868ca46c6
#
_entry.id   40e30442c1299f3f02d1199868ca46c6
#
_cell.length_a   1.000
_cell.length_b   1.000
_cell.length_c   1.000
_cell.angle_alpha   90.00
_cell.angle_beta   90.00
_cell.angle_gamma   90.00
#
_symmetry.space_group_name_H-M   'P 1'
#
loop_
_entity.id
_entity.type
_entity.pdbx_description
1 polymer ?
#
loop_
_entity_poly.entity_id
_entity_poly.type
_entity_poly.pdbx_seq_one_letter_code
_entity_poly.pdbx_strand_id
1 'polypeptide(L)' 'MDHKISEIVLFHRKKSGLTRNQLADLAGVGKTVIYDIEKGKETIRFSTLQKVLKALNIRITFTSPLMEVLNEKS' A
#
# COMPACT_ATOMS: atom_id res chain seq x y z
N MET A 1 6.96 -16.57 -0.46
CA MET A 1 5.53 -16.66 -0.73
C MET A 1 4.96 -15.27 -0.97
N ASP A 2 4.28 -15.09 -2.09
CA ASP A 2 3.78 -13.77 -2.46
C ASP A 2 2.42 -13.50 -1.82
N HIS A 3 2.29 -12.32 -1.27
CA HIS A 3 1.03 -11.85 -0.72
C HIS A 3 0.42 -10.80 -1.64
N LYS A 4 -0.91 -10.81 -1.74
CA LYS A 4 -1.62 -9.78 -2.48
C LYS A 4 -1.61 -8.46 -1.71
N ILE A 5 -1.66 -7.35 -2.43
CA ILE A 5 -1.72 -6.02 -1.82
C ILE A 5 -2.91 -5.92 -0.87
N SER A 6 -4.06 -6.51 -1.24
CA SER A 6 -5.24 -6.53 -0.37
C SER A 6 -4.95 -7.17 0.99
N GLU A 7 -4.24 -8.29 0.99
CA GLU A 7 -3.87 -8.99 2.23
C GLU A 7 -2.88 -8.17 3.06
N ILE A 8 -1.90 -7.56 2.40
CA ILE A 8 -0.88 -6.75 3.08
C ILE A 8 -1.52 -5.55 3.77
N VAL A 9 -2.40 -4.84 3.08
CA VAL A 9 -3.08 -3.67 3.64
C VAL A 9 -3.98 -4.07 4.80
N LEU A 10 -4.79 -5.10 4.62
CA LEU A 10 -5.70 -5.58 5.66
C LEU A 10 -4.92 -6.00 6.92
N PHE A 11 -3.86 -6.78 6.75
CA PHE A 11 -3.03 -7.25 7.85
C PHE A 11 -2.42 -6.08 8.64
N HIS A 12 -1.81 -5.13 7.92
CA HIS A 12 -1.16 -3.99 8.58
C HIS A 12 -2.17 -3.09 9.27
N ARG A 13 -3.34 -2.86 8.65
CA ARG A 13 -4.38 -2.04 9.27
C ARG A 13 -4.84 -2.65 10.58
N LYS A 14 -5.14 -3.95 10.59
CA LYS A 14 -5.60 -4.65 11.79
C LYS A 14 -4.54 -4.68 12.88
N LYS A 15 -3.30 -4.95 12.51
CA LYS A 15 -2.19 -4.96 13.48
C LYS A 15 -1.92 -3.59 14.07
N SER A 16 -2.21 -2.54 13.32
CA SER A 16 -2.08 -1.16 13.79
C SER A 16 -3.28 -0.70 14.65
N GLY A 17 -4.32 -1.53 14.76
CA GLY A 17 -5.50 -1.19 15.54
C GLY A 17 -6.38 -0.12 14.90
N LEU A 18 -6.28 0.06 13.59
CA LEU A 18 -7.01 1.09 12.86
C LEU A 18 -8.28 0.54 12.25
N THR A 19 -9.36 1.34 12.32
CA THR A 19 -10.54 1.09 11.49
C THR A 19 -10.25 1.56 10.07
N ARG A 20 -11.10 1.15 9.12
CA ARG A 20 -10.98 1.64 7.74
C ARG A 20 -11.10 3.15 7.67
N ASN A 21 -12.02 3.74 8.43
CA ASN A 21 -12.19 5.19 8.47
C ASN A 21 -10.94 5.89 9.00
N GLN A 22 -10.35 5.35 10.06
CA GLN A 22 -9.13 5.92 10.64
C GLN A 22 -7.98 5.86 9.67
N LEU A 23 -7.81 4.74 8.96
CA LEU A 23 -6.76 4.63 7.96
C LEU A 23 -7.00 5.59 6.80
N ALA A 24 -8.25 5.71 6.34
CA ALA A 24 -8.59 6.64 5.27
C ALA A 24 -8.23 8.08 5.66
N ASP A 25 -8.55 8.47 6.89
CA ASP A 25 -8.22 9.81 7.40
C ASP A 25 -6.70 10.03 7.44
N LEU A 26 -5.96 9.06 7.95
CA LEU A 26 -4.50 9.14 8.01
C LEU A 26 -3.86 9.24 6.63
N ALA A 27 -4.38 8.49 5.68
CA ALA A 27 -3.85 8.46 4.32
C ALA A 27 -4.33 9.64 3.47
N GLY A 28 -5.37 10.35 3.91
CA GLY A 28 -5.96 11.42 3.14
C GLY A 28 -6.72 10.93 1.90
N VAL A 29 -7.40 9.78 2.02
CA VAL A 29 -8.21 9.19 0.95
C VAL A 29 -9.63 8.92 1.43
N GLY A 30 -10.53 8.62 0.50
CA GLY A 30 -11.90 8.27 0.87
C GLY A 30 -11.96 6.90 1.54
N LYS A 31 -12.92 6.71 2.45
CA LYS A 31 -13.07 5.45 3.19
C LYS A 31 -13.37 4.26 2.26
N THR A 32 -14.07 4.50 1.15
CA THR A 32 -14.36 3.45 0.17
C THR A 32 -13.10 2.92 -0.49
N VAL A 33 -12.06 3.75 -0.60
CA VAL A 33 -10.77 3.33 -1.16
C VAL A 33 -10.16 2.20 -0.35
N ILE A 34 -10.18 2.33 0.98
CA ILE A 34 -9.61 1.29 1.86
C ILE A 34 -10.39 -0.02 1.68
N TYR A 35 -11.72 0.07 1.67
CA TYR A 35 -12.57 -1.10 1.45
C TYR A 35 -12.24 -1.77 0.10
N ASP A 36 -12.14 -0.97 -0.96
CA ASP A 36 -11.87 -1.46 -2.31
C ASP A 36 -10.51 -2.16 -2.38
N ILE A 37 -9.47 -1.57 -1.78
CA ILE A 37 -8.14 -2.18 -1.75
C ILE A 37 -8.19 -3.54 -1.05
N GLU A 38 -8.86 -3.59 0.09
CA GLU A 38 -8.94 -4.82 0.89
C GLU A 38 -9.78 -5.91 0.21
N LYS A 39 -10.69 -5.51 -0.67
CA LYS A 39 -11.46 -6.45 -1.49
C LYS A 39 -10.72 -6.91 -2.74
N GLY A 40 -9.56 -6.36 -3.01
CA GLY A 40 -8.75 -6.77 -4.14
C GLY A 40 -9.04 -6.04 -5.44
N LYS A 41 -9.68 -4.88 -5.37
CA LYS A 41 -9.91 -4.06 -6.57
C LYS A 41 -8.57 -3.67 -7.18
N GLU A 42 -8.40 -3.94 -8.48
CA GLU A 42 -7.13 -3.73 -9.17
C GLU A 42 -7.01 -2.35 -9.84
N THR A 43 -8.12 -1.62 -9.95
CA THR A 43 -8.16 -0.33 -10.64
C THR A 43 -7.89 0.85 -9.71
N ILE A 44 -7.16 0.65 -8.64
CA ILE A 44 -6.77 1.71 -7.72
C ILE A 44 -5.60 2.49 -8.34
N ARG A 45 -5.67 3.81 -8.33
CA ARG A 45 -4.57 4.65 -8.79
C ARG A 45 -3.33 4.39 -7.92
N PHE A 46 -2.18 4.31 -8.57
CA PHE A 46 -0.93 4.07 -7.87
C PHE A 46 -0.66 5.15 -6.82
N SER A 47 -0.90 6.41 -7.15
CA SER A 47 -0.72 7.52 -6.20
C SER A 47 -1.60 7.37 -4.97
N THR A 48 -2.83 6.90 -5.14
CA THR A 48 -3.74 6.64 -4.02
C THR A 48 -3.25 5.49 -3.16
N LEU A 49 -2.80 4.40 -3.80
CA LEU A 49 -2.23 3.26 -3.10
C LEU A 49 -0.99 3.66 -2.30
N GLN A 50 -0.12 4.49 -2.89
CA GLN A 50 1.07 4.99 -2.18
C GLN A 50 0.72 5.72 -0.90
N LYS A 51 -0.33 6.54 -0.90
CA LYS A 51 -0.78 7.25 0.29
C LYS A 51 -1.18 6.29 1.40
N VAL A 52 -1.91 5.23 1.04
CA VAL A 52 -2.35 4.22 2.00
C VAL A 52 -1.15 3.45 2.56
N LEU A 53 -0.25 3.00 1.70
CA LEU A 53 0.93 2.27 2.12
C LEU A 53 1.81 3.11 3.03
N LYS A 54 2.00 4.38 2.69
CA LYS A 54 2.78 5.31 3.51
C LYS A 54 2.17 5.48 4.90
N ALA A 55 0.85 5.60 4.98
CA ALA A 55 0.15 5.72 6.27
C ALA A 55 0.37 4.50 7.15
N LEU A 56 0.61 3.34 6.55
CA LEU A 56 0.88 2.09 7.26
C LEU A 56 2.38 1.81 7.44
N ASN A 57 3.24 2.76 7.08
CA ASN A 57 4.71 2.61 7.12
C ASN A 57 5.21 1.46 6.25
N ILE A 58 4.53 1.19 5.15
CA ILE A 58 4.94 0.17 4.18
C ILE A 58 5.72 0.84 3.07
N ARG A 59 6.92 0.35 2.81
CA ARG A 59 7.75 0.82 1.70
C ARG A 59 7.48 -0.01 0.47
N ILE A 60 7.51 0.65 -0.69
CA ILE A 60 7.52 -0.03 -1.98
C ILE A 60 8.96 -0.06 -2.46
N THR A 61 9.45 -1.26 -2.79
CA THR A 61 10.79 -1.42 -3.35
C THR A 61 10.68 -2.16 -4.67
N PHE A 62 11.58 -1.80 -5.58
CA PHE A 62 11.67 -2.45 -6.89
C PHE A 62 13.01 -3.18 -6.98
N THR A 63 12.96 -4.43 -7.38
CA THR A 63 14.15 -5.24 -7.54
C THR A 63 14.16 -5.88 -8.93
N SER A 64 15.31 -5.86 -9.56
CA SER A 64 15.55 -6.53 -10.84
C SER A 64 17.05 -6.55 -11.09
N PRO A 65 17.53 -7.40 -12.00
CA PRO A 65 18.95 -7.37 -12.35
C PRO A 65 19.44 -6.00 -12.82
N LEU A 66 18.57 -5.24 -13.48
CA LEU A 66 18.93 -3.91 -13.99
C LEU A 66 18.95 -2.83 -12.92
N MET A 67 18.28 -3.06 -11.78
CA MET A 67 18.27 -2.09 -10.69
C MET A 67 19.66 -1.88 -10.09
N GLU A 68 20.50 -2.90 -10.08
CA GLU A 68 21.88 -2.76 -9.61
C GLU A 68 22.65 -1.78 -10.49
N VAL A 69 22.44 -1.84 -11.80
CA VAL A 69 23.09 -0.94 -12.76
C VAL A 69 22.64 0.50 -12.52
N LEU A 70 21.33 0.69 -12.31
CA LEU A 70 20.77 2.02 -12.03
C LEU A 70 21.33 2.59 -10.72
N ASN A 71 21.43 1.77 -9.69
CA ASN A 71 21.96 2.20 -8.39
C ASN A 71 23.42 2.59 -8.45
N GLU A 72 24.22 1.92 -9.27
CA GLU A 72 25.63 2.25 -9.47
C GLU A 72 25.82 3.63 -10.11
N LYS A 73 24.83 4.07 -10.90
CA LYS A 73 24.88 5.35 -11.60
C LYS A 73 24.39 6.53 -10.77
N SER A 74 23.74 6.27 -9.66
CA SER A 74 23.13 7.33 -8.85
C SER A 74 24.02 7.87 -7.70
#